data_e0b7fbd9991e98f64914cbf9f5947b44
#
_entry.id   e0b7fbd9991e98f64914cbf9f5947b44
#
_cell.length_a   1.000
_cell.length_b   1.000
_cell.length_c   1.000
_cell.angle_alpha   90.00
_cell.angle_beta   90.00
_cell.angle_gamma   90.00
#
_symmetry.space_group_name_H-M   'P 1'
#
loop_
_entity.id
_entity.type
_entity.pdbx_description
1 polymer ?
#
loop_
_entity_poly.entity_id
_entity_poly.type
_entity_poly.pdbx_seq_one_letter_code
_entity_poly.pdbx_strand_id
1 'polypeptide(L)'
;MNWLEIIEGCLVPNFQQRLQNIDEVLSLFPTGSVNTSRKHTTVHGKMLLRIMQGEEYGKTYMLDDLISSSRSIITVGRYDEDVINDIPIVEEHSSYVSRKHCTIERNISNQSWYIRDGQWERGSTNGWKYSLNGTFLNSTEVNIRGTQLRDGDIISIGDVKLRVELY
;
A
#
# COMPACT_ATOMS: atom_id res chain seq x y z
N MET A 1 -14.05 -27.74 -1.43
CA MET A 1 -14.30 -26.67 -0.42
C MET A 1 -15.76 -26.33 -0.49
N ASN A 2 -16.49 -26.52 0.56
CA ASN A 2 -17.93 -26.28 0.58
C ASN A 2 -18.19 -24.91 1.25
N TRP A 3 -18.25 -23.86 0.46
CA TRP A 3 -18.58 -22.51 0.91
C TRP A 3 -19.94 -22.43 1.61
N LEU A 4 -20.83 -23.38 1.29
CA LEU A 4 -22.16 -23.45 1.86
C LEU A 4 -22.11 -23.72 3.37
N GLU A 5 -21.25 -24.62 3.83
CA GLU A 5 -21.08 -24.94 5.26
C GLU A 5 -20.59 -23.75 6.08
N ILE A 6 -19.68 -22.93 5.48
CA ILE A 6 -19.19 -21.71 6.14
C ILE A 6 -20.30 -20.69 6.25
N ILE A 7 -21.04 -20.47 5.14
CA ILE A 7 -22.14 -19.51 5.11
C ILE A 7 -23.26 -19.94 6.07
N GLU A 8 -23.64 -21.22 6.05
CA GLU A 8 -24.64 -21.76 6.94
C GLU A 8 -24.23 -21.64 8.42
N GLY A 9 -22.98 -21.96 8.77
CA GLY A 9 -22.46 -21.82 10.12
C GLY A 9 -22.42 -20.38 10.63
N CYS A 10 -22.19 -19.40 9.74
CA CYS A 10 -22.23 -17.97 10.09
C CYS A 10 -23.67 -17.43 10.22
N LEU A 11 -24.64 -18.01 9.52
CA LEU A 11 -26.04 -17.52 9.44
C LEU A 11 -27.03 -18.28 10.33
N VAL A 12 -26.56 -19.23 11.16
CA VAL A 12 -27.46 -19.94 12.10
C VAL A 12 -28.23 -18.94 12.96
N PRO A 13 -29.57 -19.05 13.01
CA PRO A 13 -30.39 -18.11 13.81
C PRO A 13 -30.04 -18.07 15.29
N ASN A 14 -29.71 -19.23 15.87
CA ASN A 14 -29.29 -19.31 17.27
C ASN A 14 -27.84 -18.84 17.40
N PHE A 15 -27.64 -17.71 18.08
CA PHE A 15 -26.33 -17.11 18.30
C PHE A 15 -25.31 -18.07 18.93
N GLN A 16 -25.72 -18.92 19.88
CA GLN A 16 -24.82 -19.87 20.55
C GLN A 16 -24.34 -21.02 19.66
N GLN A 17 -25.02 -21.27 18.55
CA GLN A 17 -24.68 -22.32 17.58
C GLN A 17 -23.94 -21.74 16.35
N ARG A 18 -23.78 -20.43 16.31
CA ARG A 18 -23.09 -19.73 15.23
C ARG A 18 -21.58 -19.85 15.43
N LEU A 19 -20.82 -19.86 14.35
CA LEU A 19 -19.35 -19.74 14.40
C LEU A 19 -18.97 -18.45 15.16
N GLN A 20 -18.27 -18.57 16.28
CA GLN A 20 -18.06 -17.48 17.21
C GLN A 20 -16.77 -16.71 16.97
N ASN A 21 -15.81 -17.32 16.29
CA ASN A 21 -14.50 -16.73 16.06
C ASN A 21 -13.89 -17.21 14.73
N ILE A 22 -12.84 -16.53 14.31
CA ILE A 22 -12.16 -16.81 13.04
C ILE A 22 -11.49 -18.20 13.02
N ASP A 23 -11.05 -18.71 14.18
CA ASP A 23 -10.38 -20.00 14.27
C ASP A 23 -11.35 -21.16 13.99
N GLU A 24 -12.61 -21.03 14.42
CA GLU A 24 -13.68 -21.98 14.07
C GLU A 24 -13.96 -21.96 12.56
N VAL A 25 -14.01 -20.77 11.96
CA VAL A 25 -14.14 -20.62 10.51
C VAL A 25 -12.95 -21.27 9.80
N LEU A 26 -11.72 -20.99 10.26
CA LEU A 26 -10.50 -21.52 9.66
C LEU A 26 -10.40 -23.05 9.77
N SER A 27 -10.99 -23.65 10.83
CA SER A 27 -11.01 -25.11 11.01
C SER A 27 -11.82 -25.85 9.95
N LEU A 28 -12.77 -25.17 9.30
CA LEU A 28 -13.58 -25.72 8.20
C LEU A 28 -12.83 -25.78 6.85
N PHE A 29 -11.68 -25.10 6.78
CA PHE A 29 -10.83 -25.22 5.60
C PHE A 29 -9.98 -26.49 5.72
N PRO A 30 -9.87 -27.32 4.65
CA PRO A 30 -9.00 -28.47 4.67
C PRO A 30 -7.58 -27.99 4.97
N THR A 31 -6.99 -28.51 6.05
CA THR A 31 -5.58 -28.33 6.40
C THR A 31 -4.71 -29.12 5.41
N GLY A 32 -4.82 -28.83 4.14
CA GLY A 32 -3.74 -29.10 3.21
C GLY A 32 -2.60 -28.21 3.67
N SER A 33 -1.49 -28.80 4.08
CA SER A 33 -0.29 -28.04 4.41
C SER A 33 0.06 -27.19 3.19
N VAL A 34 -0.44 -25.97 3.19
CA VAL A 34 0.14 -24.94 2.39
C VAL A 34 1.47 -24.67 3.07
N ASN A 35 2.48 -25.47 2.71
CA ASN A 35 3.85 -25.07 2.85
C ASN A 35 4.01 -23.78 2.02
N THR A 36 3.52 -22.67 2.56
CA THR A 36 3.93 -21.35 2.16
C THR A 36 5.33 -21.09 2.74
N SER A 37 6.25 -22.01 2.54
CA SER A 37 7.59 -21.62 2.25
C SER A 37 7.50 -20.85 0.94
N ARG A 38 7.04 -19.57 0.99
CA ARG A 38 7.39 -18.61 -0.04
C ARG A 38 8.92 -18.61 -0.06
N LYS A 39 9.50 -19.50 -0.88
CA LYS A 39 10.85 -19.29 -1.35
C LYS A 39 10.85 -17.83 -1.80
N HIS A 40 11.55 -16.99 -1.07
CA HIS A 40 12.00 -15.71 -1.55
C HIS A 40 12.90 -15.98 -2.77
N THR A 41 12.27 -16.32 -3.87
CA THR A 41 12.89 -16.08 -5.15
C THR A 41 12.85 -14.56 -5.23
N THR A 42 13.99 -13.94 -5.09
CA THR A 42 14.22 -12.56 -5.50
C THR A 42 13.98 -12.52 -7.01
N VAL A 43 12.74 -12.53 -7.41
CA VAL A 43 12.35 -12.13 -8.74
C VAL A 43 12.60 -10.64 -8.72
N HIS A 44 13.67 -10.19 -9.37
CA HIS A 44 13.92 -8.78 -9.67
C HIS A 44 12.89 -8.31 -10.70
N GLY A 45 11.61 -8.44 -10.37
CA GLY A 45 10.53 -7.85 -11.14
C GLY A 45 10.57 -6.34 -10.93
N LYS A 46 10.27 -5.61 -11.97
CA LYS A 46 10.02 -4.20 -11.88
C LYS A 46 8.71 -3.97 -11.11
N MET A 47 8.62 -2.86 -10.39
CA MET A 47 7.45 -2.55 -9.56
C MET A 47 6.66 -1.39 -10.15
N LEU A 48 5.34 -1.53 -10.16
CA LEU A 48 4.44 -0.45 -10.52
C LEU A 48 3.40 -0.18 -9.44
N LEU A 49 2.86 1.02 -9.44
CA LEU A 49 1.66 1.39 -8.69
C LEU A 49 0.50 1.60 -9.65
N ARG A 50 -0.65 1.02 -9.32
CA ARG A 50 -1.90 1.23 -10.04
C ARG A 50 -2.92 1.91 -9.15
N ILE A 51 -3.54 2.99 -9.61
CA ILE A 51 -4.64 3.64 -8.89
C ILE A 51 -5.87 2.75 -8.96
N MET A 52 -6.32 2.27 -7.80
CA MET A 52 -7.48 1.40 -7.64
C MET A 52 -8.73 2.15 -7.18
N GLN A 53 -8.54 3.33 -6.60
CA GLN A 53 -9.61 4.22 -6.14
C GLN A 53 -9.12 5.66 -6.21
N GLY A 54 -9.95 6.57 -6.68
CA GLY A 54 -9.67 7.99 -6.91
C GLY A 54 -10.07 8.40 -8.31
N GLU A 55 -9.88 9.67 -8.65
CA GLU A 55 -10.32 10.25 -9.93
C GLU A 55 -9.57 9.67 -11.14
N GLU A 56 -8.30 9.33 -10.96
CA GLU A 56 -7.47 8.73 -12.02
C GLU A 56 -7.45 7.19 -11.96
N TYR A 57 -8.60 6.55 -11.68
CA TYR A 57 -8.71 5.08 -11.61
C TYR A 57 -8.08 4.39 -12.83
N GLY A 58 -7.27 3.38 -12.58
CA GLY A 58 -6.57 2.57 -13.60
C GLY A 58 -5.23 3.14 -14.06
N LYS A 59 -4.90 4.39 -13.73
CA LYS A 59 -3.58 4.97 -14.06
C LYS A 59 -2.47 4.21 -13.35
N THR A 60 -1.35 4.04 -14.04
CA THR A 60 -0.18 3.30 -13.53
C THR A 60 1.07 4.15 -13.55
N TYR A 61 1.94 3.90 -12.59
CA TYR A 61 3.27 4.51 -12.47
C TYR A 61 4.31 3.41 -12.31
N MET A 62 5.26 3.36 -13.25
CA MET A 62 6.37 2.42 -13.21
C MET A 62 7.46 2.99 -12.30
N LEU A 63 7.64 2.43 -11.10
CA LEU A 63 8.55 3.03 -10.11
C LEU A 63 10.00 3.02 -10.58
N ASP A 64 10.39 1.97 -11.31
CA ASP A 64 11.76 1.84 -11.85
C ASP A 64 12.09 2.92 -12.90
N ASP A 65 11.09 3.48 -13.59
CA ASP A 65 11.27 4.54 -14.58
C ASP A 65 11.34 5.94 -13.93
N LEU A 66 10.91 6.08 -12.69
CA LEU A 66 10.93 7.34 -11.93
C LEU A 66 12.21 7.56 -11.13
N ILE A 67 13.09 6.57 -11.09
CA ILE A 67 14.39 6.66 -10.41
C ILE A 67 15.55 6.67 -11.40
N SER A 68 16.73 7.04 -10.90
CA SER A 68 17.98 7.01 -11.68
C SER A 68 19.15 6.54 -10.81
N SER A 69 20.33 6.38 -11.38
CA SER A 69 21.54 6.00 -10.65
C SER A 69 21.90 7.00 -9.52
N SER A 70 21.48 8.26 -9.65
CA SER A 70 21.71 9.32 -8.66
C SER A 70 20.52 9.60 -7.76
N ARG A 71 19.35 9.01 -8.03
CA ARG A 71 18.12 9.30 -7.32
C ARG A 71 17.29 8.03 -7.11
N SER A 72 17.18 7.62 -5.84
CA SER A 72 16.42 6.43 -5.43
C SER A 72 15.08 6.77 -4.75
N ILE A 73 14.67 8.04 -4.77
CA ILE A 73 13.51 8.56 -4.04
C ILE A 73 12.46 9.06 -5.03
N ILE A 74 11.21 8.68 -4.78
CA ILE A 74 10.01 9.09 -5.50
C ILE A 74 9.09 9.81 -4.52
N THR A 75 8.61 10.99 -4.88
CA THR A 75 7.67 11.78 -4.10
C THR A 75 6.24 11.59 -4.59
N VAL A 76 5.30 11.42 -3.66
CA VAL A 76 3.87 11.23 -3.95
C VAL A 76 3.07 12.28 -3.20
N GLY A 77 2.16 12.96 -3.87
CA GLY A 77 1.31 13.96 -3.22
C GLY A 77 0.29 14.54 -4.18
N ARG A 78 -0.64 15.31 -3.61
CA ARG A 78 -1.66 15.97 -4.41
C ARG A 78 -1.04 16.85 -5.49
N TYR A 79 -1.62 16.80 -6.68
CA TYR A 79 -1.27 17.73 -7.75
C TYR A 79 -1.39 19.18 -7.27
N ASP A 80 -0.37 19.98 -7.52
CA ASP A 80 -0.29 21.38 -7.12
C ASP A 80 0.70 22.07 -8.05
N GLU A 81 0.39 23.30 -8.48
CA GLU A 81 1.25 24.05 -9.41
C GLU A 81 2.59 24.44 -8.80
N ASP A 82 2.63 24.66 -7.47
CA ASP A 82 3.82 25.09 -6.75
C ASP A 82 4.64 23.93 -6.19
N VAL A 83 4.08 22.70 -6.13
CA VAL A 83 4.72 21.52 -5.54
C VAL A 83 4.75 20.37 -6.53
N ILE A 84 5.93 20.14 -7.11
CA ILE A 84 6.12 19.06 -8.07
C ILE A 84 6.39 17.76 -7.35
N ASN A 85 5.49 16.77 -7.53
CA ASN A 85 5.70 15.38 -7.13
C ASN A 85 6.02 14.51 -8.37
N ASP A 86 6.75 13.43 -8.15
CA ASP A 86 7.00 12.43 -9.20
C ASP A 86 5.72 11.67 -9.56
N ILE A 87 4.89 11.43 -8.54
CA ILE A 87 3.55 10.85 -8.66
C ILE A 87 2.54 11.88 -8.16
N PRO A 88 2.05 12.77 -9.04
CA PRO A 88 0.99 13.70 -8.69
C PRO A 88 -0.35 12.95 -8.65
N ILE A 89 -1.10 13.13 -7.57
CA ILE A 89 -2.45 12.61 -7.39
C ILE A 89 -3.44 13.73 -7.63
N VAL A 90 -4.30 13.56 -8.61
CA VAL A 90 -5.37 14.52 -8.92
C VAL A 90 -6.55 14.26 -8.00
N GLU A 91 -7.00 15.31 -7.30
CA GLU A 91 -8.22 15.35 -6.48
C GLU A 91 -8.93 16.68 -6.76
N GLU A 92 -10.05 16.65 -7.47
CA GLU A 92 -10.87 17.83 -7.75
C GLU A 92 -11.91 18.09 -6.66
N HIS A 93 -12.40 17.02 -6.02
CA HIS A 93 -13.55 17.05 -5.11
C HIS A 93 -13.17 16.83 -3.64
N SER A 94 -11.93 16.44 -3.36
CA SER A 94 -11.44 16.25 -2.00
C SER A 94 -10.06 16.91 -1.83
N SER A 95 -9.61 17.02 -0.58
CA SER A 95 -8.27 17.56 -0.25
C SER A 95 -7.59 16.73 0.84
N TYR A 96 -7.92 15.44 0.89
CA TYR A 96 -7.39 14.56 1.92
C TYR A 96 -5.96 14.09 1.62
N VAL A 97 -5.51 14.19 0.37
CA VAL A 97 -4.11 13.97 0.02
C VAL A 97 -3.30 15.25 0.24
N SER A 98 -2.27 15.21 1.05
CA SER A 98 -1.37 16.34 1.26
C SER A 98 -0.54 16.62 0.01
N ARG A 99 -0.18 17.89 -0.27
CA ARG A 99 0.70 18.28 -1.39
C ARG A 99 2.04 17.54 -1.35
N LYS A 100 2.57 17.28 -0.15
CA LYS A 100 3.73 16.43 0.13
C LYS A 100 3.24 15.31 1.03
N HIS A 101 2.79 14.18 0.46
CA HIS A 101 2.08 13.17 1.24
C HIS A 101 2.99 12.05 1.72
N CYS A 102 3.62 11.34 0.81
CA CYS A 102 4.52 10.25 1.18
C CYS A 102 5.73 10.17 0.24
N THR A 103 6.68 9.36 0.65
CA THR A 103 7.92 9.10 -0.07
C THR A 103 8.07 7.60 -0.30
N ILE A 104 8.40 7.20 -1.51
CA ILE A 104 8.77 5.84 -1.86
C ILE A 104 10.25 5.84 -2.21
N GLU A 105 11.02 4.91 -1.63
CA GLU A 105 12.45 4.82 -1.90
C GLU A 105 12.87 3.39 -2.24
N ARG A 106 13.85 3.27 -3.12
CA ARG A 106 14.51 2.00 -3.42
C ARG A 106 15.77 1.87 -2.58
N ASN A 107 15.86 0.83 -1.79
CA ASN A 107 17.09 0.50 -1.10
C ASN A 107 18.08 -0.14 -2.09
N ILE A 108 19.22 0.52 -2.28
CA ILE A 108 20.22 0.13 -3.27
C ILE A 108 20.86 -1.23 -2.93
N SER A 109 21.01 -1.54 -1.63
CA SER A 109 21.72 -2.75 -1.18
C SER A 109 20.90 -4.03 -1.42
N ASN A 110 19.59 -4.00 -1.19
CA ASN A 110 18.72 -5.16 -1.30
C ASN A 110 17.68 -5.06 -2.44
N GLN A 111 17.71 -3.95 -3.20
CA GLN A 111 16.81 -3.66 -4.30
C GLN A 111 15.32 -3.65 -3.92
N SER A 112 14.99 -3.54 -2.63
CA SER A 112 13.62 -3.50 -2.13
C SER A 112 13.10 -2.08 -2.09
N TRP A 113 11.78 -1.95 -2.27
CA TRP A 113 11.07 -0.69 -2.18
C TRP A 113 10.46 -0.50 -0.79
N TYR A 114 10.50 0.73 -0.30
CA TYR A 114 9.96 1.13 1.00
C TYR A 114 9.09 2.37 0.83
N ILE A 115 8.03 2.46 1.62
CA ILE A 115 7.18 3.66 1.72
C ILE A 115 7.32 4.28 3.10
N ARG A 116 7.34 5.61 3.16
CA ARG A 116 7.37 6.41 4.40
C ARG A 116 6.29 7.48 4.33
N ASP A 117 5.65 7.76 5.46
CA ASP A 117 4.76 8.93 5.53
C ASP A 117 5.57 10.22 5.52
N GLY A 118 5.07 11.22 4.77
CA GLY A 118 5.69 12.53 4.64
C GLY A 118 6.80 12.62 3.60
N GLN A 119 7.39 13.81 3.51
CA GLN A 119 8.47 14.15 2.60
C GLN A 119 9.49 15.10 3.25
N TRP A 120 10.70 15.12 2.70
CA TRP A 120 11.72 16.09 3.08
C TRP A 120 11.35 17.50 2.57
N GLU A 121 11.42 18.51 3.47
CA GLU A 121 11.16 19.90 3.14
C GLU A 121 12.38 20.77 3.44
N ARG A 122 12.95 21.38 2.40
CA ARG A 122 14.07 22.31 2.55
C ARG A 122 13.60 23.54 3.32
N GLY A 123 14.37 23.95 4.34
CA GLY A 123 14.07 25.15 5.16
C GLY A 123 13.18 24.87 6.37
N SER A 124 12.68 23.67 6.56
CA SER A 124 12.00 23.25 7.79
C SER A 124 13.04 22.95 8.88
N THR A 125 12.74 23.32 10.14
CA THR A 125 13.63 23.13 11.29
C THR A 125 13.97 21.65 11.50
N ASN A 126 13.07 20.74 11.15
CA ASN A 126 13.25 19.28 11.27
C ASN A 126 13.48 18.58 9.93
N GLY A 127 13.42 19.31 8.81
CA GLY A 127 13.66 18.75 7.47
C GLY A 127 12.63 17.76 6.97
N TRP A 128 11.81 17.15 7.80
CA TRP A 128 10.78 16.17 7.44
C TRP A 128 9.38 16.71 7.79
N LYS A 129 8.46 16.61 6.83
CA LYS A 129 7.06 17.01 6.99
C LYS A 129 6.15 15.80 6.78
N TYR A 130 5.39 15.47 7.79
CA TYR A 130 4.38 14.41 7.74
C TYR A 130 3.16 14.83 6.92
N SER A 131 2.45 13.86 6.38
CA SER A 131 1.14 14.10 5.79
C SER A 131 0.14 14.53 6.87
N LEU A 132 -0.99 15.11 6.45
CA LEU A 132 -2.04 15.53 7.40
C LEU A 132 -2.87 14.34 7.90
N ASN A 133 -3.16 13.39 7.00
CA ASN A 133 -4.09 12.28 7.27
C ASN A 133 -3.39 10.91 7.36
N GLY A 134 -2.07 10.88 7.31
CA GLY A 134 -1.29 9.65 7.36
C GLY A 134 -1.28 8.86 6.05
N THR A 135 -0.29 8.01 5.92
CA THR A 135 -0.14 7.02 4.85
C THR A 135 -0.35 5.64 5.45
N PHE A 136 -1.16 4.80 4.79
CA PHE A 136 -1.46 3.46 5.28
C PHE A 136 -1.02 2.41 4.25
N LEU A 137 -0.46 1.31 4.74
CA LEU A 137 -0.15 0.11 3.96
C LEU A 137 -0.95 -1.07 4.52
N ASN A 138 -1.85 -1.65 3.71
CA ASN A 138 -2.75 -2.72 4.15
C ASN A 138 -3.48 -2.38 5.46
N SER A 139 -4.00 -1.14 5.55
CA SER A 139 -4.70 -0.58 6.73
C SER A 139 -3.83 -0.34 7.97
N THR A 140 -2.52 -0.53 7.90
CA THR A 140 -1.58 -0.20 8.97
C THR A 140 -0.88 1.11 8.66
N GLU A 141 -0.87 2.05 9.62
CA GLU A 141 -0.21 3.35 9.43
C GLU A 141 1.29 3.19 9.25
N VAL A 142 1.82 3.87 8.24
CA VAL A 142 3.24 3.87 7.90
C VAL A 142 3.95 4.97 8.69
N ASN A 143 5.06 4.61 9.31
CA ASN A 143 5.88 5.54 10.07
C ASN A 143 7.12 6.03 9.28
N ILE A 144 7.90 6.94 9.88
CA ILE A 144 9.11 7.52 9.27
C ILE A 144 10.21 6.48 9.00
N ARG A 145 10.23 5.35 9.71
CA ARG A 145 11.24 4.29 9.47
C ARG A 145 10.97 3.58 8.15
N GLY A 146 9.74 3.71 7.65
CA GLY A 146 9.30 3.11 6.40
C GLY A 146 8.88 1.65 6.57
N THR A 147 8.05 1.23 5.62
CA THR A 147 7.55 -0.16 5.52
C THR A 147 7.88 -0.68 4.13
N GLN A 148 8.37 -1.90 4.04
CA GLN A 148 8.69 -2.53 2.77
C GLN A 148 7.43 -2.79 1.96
N LEU A 149 7.45 -2.40 0.69
CA LEU A 149 6.41 -2.70 -0.28
C LEU A 149 6.59 -4.10 -0.86
N ARG A 150 5.46 -4.80 -1.05
CA ARG A 150 5.39 -6.14 -1.64
C ARG A 150 4.30 -6.19 -2.69
N ASP A 151 4.40 -7.14 -3.59
CA ASP A 151 3.35 -7.41 -4.57
C ASP A 151 1.99 -7.63 -3.88
N GLY A 152 0.97 -6.99 -4.42
CA GLY A 152 -0.40 -7.04 -3.91
C GLY A 152 -0.71 -6.09 -2.74
N ASP A 153 0.28 -5.36 -2.20
CA ASP A 153 0.03 -4.39 -1.13
C ASP A 153 -0.87 -3.25 -1.61
N ILE A 154 -1.68 -2.73 -0.69
CA ILE A 154 -2.54 -1.57 -0.92
C ILE A 154 -2.04 -0.38 -0.10
N ILE A 155 -1.66 0.66 -0.79
CA ILE A 155 -1.32 1.97 -0.21
C ILE A 155 -2.59 2.81 -0.19
N SER A 156 -2.96 3.37 0.97
CA SER A 156 -4.06 4.32 1.10
C SER A 156 -3.54 5.67 1.56
N ILE A 157 -3.89 6.72 0.81
CA ILE A 157 -3.55 8.12 1.05
C ILE A 157 -4.81 8.96 0.85
N GLY A 158 -5.37 9.50 1.92
CA GLY A 158 -6.69 10.13 1.86
C GLY A 158 -7.74 9.15 1.28
N ASP A 159 -8.47 9.59 0.26
CA ASP A 159 -9.50 8.79 -0.43
C ASP A 159 -8.93 7.93 -1.58
N VAL A 160 -7.64 8.03 -1.84
CA VAL A 160 -6.99 7.35 -2.96
C VAL A 160 -6.35 6.04 -2.49
N LYS A 161 -6.54 4.98 -3.27
CA LYS A 161 -5.87 3.69 -3.06
C LYS A 161 -5.05 3.30 -4.26
N LEU A 162 -3.81 2.91 -4.00
CA LEU A 162 -2.88 2.41 -5.01
C LEU A 162 -2.51 0.96 -4.68
N ARG A 163 -2.50 0.11 -5.69
CA ARG A 163 -2.02 -1.26 -5.57
C ARG A 163 -0.59 -1.35 -6.06
N VAL A 164 0.22 -2.05 -5.28
CA VAL A 164 1.59 -2.44 -5.66
C VAL A 164 1.52 -3.70 -6.52
N GLU A 165 2.14 -3.70 -7.69
CA GLU A 165 2.18 -4.84 -8.62
C GLU A 165 3.62 -5.07 -9.08
N LEU A 166 4.04 -6.35 -9.14
CA LEU A 166 5.27 -6.78 -9.81
C LEU A 166 4.95 -7.21 -11.24
N TYR A 167 5.83 -6.90 -12.20
CA TYR A 167 5.67 -7.28 -13.61
C TYR A 167 7.01 -7.63 -14.28
#